data_93594f3e4bbabb4909fa21157852271c
#
_entry.id   93594f3e4bbabb4909fa21157852271c
#
_cell.length_a   1.000
_cell.length_b   1.000
_cell.length_c   1.000
_cell.angle_alpha   90.00
_cell.angle_beta   90.00
_cell.angle_gamma   90.00
#
_symmetry.space_group_name_H-M   'P 1'
#
loop_
_entity.id
_entity.type
_entity.pdbx_description
1 polymer ?
#
loop_
_entity_poly.entity_id
_entity_poly.type
_entity_poly.pdbx_seq_one_letter_code
_entity_poly.pdbx_strand_id
1 'polypeptide(L)'
;MPAPLSRTDSTLVIGLGRFGSAVAATLDRLGREVLAVEANPATVRQWTGRIPLVEADATDVEALEQLGATEFGTAVVGVATSLEASVLITGNLVDLETPQIWAKAISRAHGRILRRIGAQHLSLIHISEPT
;
A
#
# COMPACT_ATOMS: atom_id res chain seq x y z
N MET A 1 -23.94 19.32 8.27
CA MET A 1 -22.87 18.46 8.78
C MET A 1 -22.36 17.57 7.66
N PRO A 2 -21.08 17.67 7.37
CA PRO A 2 -20.55 16.82 6.30
C PRO A 2 -20.66 15.36 6.70
N ALA A 3 -20.96 14.51 5.74
CA ALA A 3 -20.93 13.08 5.97
C ALA A 3 -19.51 12.64 6.30
N PRO A 4 -19.34 11.64 7.15
CA PRO A 4 -18.00 11.09 7.38
C PRO A 4 -17.45 10.57 6.07
N LEU A 5 -16.11 10.64 5.92
CA LEU A 5 -15.45 10.09 4.75
C LEU A 5 -15.77 8.61 4.64
N SER A 6 -16.19 8.18 3.46
CA SER A 6 -16.43 6.77 3.22
C SER A 6 -15.11 6.04 3.10
N ARG A 7 -15.13 4.72 3.25
CA ARG A 7 -13.92 3.90 3.04
C ARG A 7 -13.30 4.17 1.67
N THR A 8 -14.11 4.49 0.67
CA THR A 8 -13.62 4.69 -0.70
C THR A 8 -12.80 5.96 -0.85
N ASP A 9 -12.89 6.89 0.12
CA ASP A 9 -12.21 8.18 0.03
C ASP A 9 -10.84 8.19 0.67
N SER A 10 -10.45 7.10 1.33
CA SER A 10 -9.17 7.03 2.04
C SER A 10 -8.29 5.95 1.46
N THR A 11 -6.99 6.21 1.46
CA THR A 11 -5.99 5.31 0.88
C THR A 11 -4.88 5.01 1.87
N LEU A 12 -4.57 3.74 1.99
CA LEU A 12 -3.46 3.24 2.77
C LEU A 12 -2.32 2.93 1.80
N VAL A 13 -1.15 3.54 2.01
CA VAL A 13 0.02 3.29 1.15
C VAL A 13 1.05 2.53 1.95
N ILE A 14 1.33 1.30 1.54
CA ILE A 14 2.23 0.42 2.28
C ILE A 14 3.57 0.36 1.55
N GLY A 15 4.60 0.86 2.22
CA GLY A 15 5.94 0.96 1.69
C GLY A 15 6.21 2.33 1.07
N LEU A 16 7.22 3.01 1.56
CA LEU A 16 7.61 4.34 1.09
C LEU A 16 8.91 4.32 0.30
N GLY A 17 9.05 3.34 -0.59
CA GLY A 17 10.08 3.37 -1.61
C GLY A 17 9.70 4.41 -2.68
N ARG A 18 10.34 4.33 -3.84
CA ARG A 18 10.08 5.32 -4.91
C ARG A 18 8.62 5.39 -5.31
N PHE A 19 8.02 4.22 -5.51
CA PHE A 19 6.63 4.18 -5.96
C PHE A 19 5.67 4.64 -4.86
N GLY A 20 5.79 4.03 -3.68
CA GLY A 20 4.88 4.33 -2.57
C GLY A 20 4.97 5.78 -2.12
N SER A 21 6.18 6.33 -2.02
CA SER A 21 6.34 7.72 -1.61
C SER A 21 5.77 8.68 -2.64
N ALA A 22 5.93 8.39 -3.94
CA ALA A 22 5.35 9.22 -4.98
C ALA A 22 3.82 9.21 -4.92
N VAL A 23 3.22 8.04 -4.72
CA VAL A 23 1.77 7.91 -4.58
C VAL A 23 1.28 8.65 -3.34
N ALA A 24 1.90 8.42 -2.19
CA ALA A 24 1.48 9.04 -0.94
C ALA A 24 1.61 10.56 -0.99
N ALA A 25 2.72 11.07 -1.48
CA ALA A 25 2.94 12.51 -1.58
C ALA A 25 1.95 13.16 -2.55
N THR A 26 1.65 12.49 -3.67
CA THR A 26 0.70 13.02 -4.64
C THR A 26 -0.72 13.08 -4.06
N LEU A 27 -1.14 12.02 -3.38
CA LEU A 27 -2.47 11.98 -2.77
C LEU A 27 -2.59 13.05 -1.67
N ASP A 28 -1.55 13.19 -0.85
CA ASP A 28 -1.54 14.19 0.21
C ASP A 28 -1.63 15.60 -0.38
N ARG A 29 -0.87 15.87 -1.43
CA ARG A 29 -0.87 17.17 -2.11
C ARG A 29 -2.22 17.48 -2.75
N LEU A 30 -2.94 16.46 -3.21
CA LEU A 30 -4.27 16.62 -3.79
C LEU A 30 -5.37 16.75 -2.74
N GLY A 31 -5.01 16.76 -1.45
CA GLY A 31 -5.98 16.87 -0.37
C GLY A 31 -6.74 15.58 -0.09
N ARG A 32 -6.27 14.45 -0.59
CA ARG A 32 -6.88 13.16 -0.32
C ARG A 32 -6.45 12.65 1.04
N GLU A 33 -7.29 11.87 1.66
CA GLU A 33 -6.94 11.23 2.92
C GLU A 33 -6.02 10.04 2.65
N VAL A 34 -4.81 10.10 3.17
CA VAL A 34 -3.80 9.09 2.96
C VAL A 34 -3.07 8.80 4.27
N LEU A 35 -2.76 7.54 4.50
CA LEU A 35 -1.87 7.13 5.58
C LEU A 35 -0.83 6.18 5.00
N ALA A 36 0.43 6.51 5.21
CA ALA A 36 1.52 5.65 4.79
C ALA A 36 1.92 4.71 5.94
N VAL A 37 2.29 3.50 5.59
CA VAL A 37 2.77 2.49 6.53
C VAL A 37 4.16 2.06 6.07
N GLU A 38 5.15 2.20 6.93
CA GLU A 38 6.53 1.87 6.59
C GLU A 38 7.19 1.15 7.75
N ALA A 39 7.90 0.06 7.45
CA ALA A 39 8.56 -0.75 8.47
C ALA A 39 9.99 -0.31 8.75
N ASN A 40 10.66 0.33 7.78
CA ASN A 40 12.07 0.70 7.92
C ASN A 40 12.19 2.01 8.70
N PRO A 41 12.82 1.99 9.90
CA PRO A 41 12.93 3.20 10.72
C PRO A 41 13.63 4.37 10.03
N ALA A 42 14.63 4.10 9.18
CA ALA A 42 15.33 5.16 8.46
C ALA A 42 14.41 5.86 7.47
N THR A 43 13.59 5.09 6.76
CA THR A 43 12.60 5.63 5.82
C THR A 43 11.51 6.40 6.58
N VAL A 44 11.09 5.88 7.72
CA VAL A 44 10.12 6.58 8.58
C VAL A 44 10.67 7.96 8.97
N ARG A 45 11.91 8.02 9.42
CA ARG A 45 12.52 9.29 9.80
C ARG A 45 12.60 10.27 8.63
N GLN A 46 12.87 9.75 7.43
CA GLN A 46 12.96 10.58 6.24
C GLN A 46 11.64 11.29 5.92
N TRP A 47 10.53 10.61 6.14
CA TRP A 47 9.21 11.10 5.73
C TRP A 47 8.36 11.67 6.86
N THR A 48 8.78 11.51 8.11
CA THR A 48 8.04 12.04 9.26
C THR A 48 7.89 13.56 9.14
N GLY A 49 6.67 14.03 9.31
CA GLY A 49 6.34 15.44 9.17
C GLY A 49 6.07 15.89 7.74
N ARG A 50 6.25 15.01 6.76
CA ARG A 50 6.05 15.34 5.35
C ARG A 50 4.75 14.75 4.80
N ILE A 51 4.37 13.58 5.30
CA ILE A 51 3.11 12.91 4.97
C ILE A 51 2.60 12.21 6.23
N PRO A 52 1.28 11.97 6.35
CA PRO A 52 0.76 11.14 7.44
C PRO A 52 1.36 9.73 7.36
N LEU A 53 1.92 9.26 8.46
CA LEU A 53 2.77 8.08 8.43
C LEU A 53 2.75 7.35 9.77
N VAL A 54 2.75 6.02 9.71
CA VAL A 54 2.92 5.19 10.88
C VAL A 54 4.00 4.15 10.61
N GLU A 55 4.84 3.90 11.61
CA GLU A 55 5.83 2.83 11.53
C GLU A 55 5.17 1.53 11.94
N ALA A 56 5.11 0.57 11.03
CA ALA A 56 4.52 -0.74 11.29
C ALA A 56 4.96 -1.74 10.23
N ASP A 57 4.92 -3.01 10.61
CA ASP A 57 5.21 -4.11 9.70
C ASP A 57 3.88 -4.67 9.17
N ALA A 58 3.56 -4.38 7.92
CA ALA A 58 2.31 -4.79 7.31
C ALA A 58 2.23 -6.29 6.97
N THR A 59 3.34 -7.02 7.12
CA THR A 59 3.28 -8.49 7.03
C THR A 59 2.60 -9.11 8.25
N ASP A 60 2.46 -8.32 9.32
CA ASP A 60 1.73 -8.72 10.51
C ASP A 60 0.30 -8.17 10.42
N VAL A 61 -0.67 -9.07 10.25
CA VAL A 61 -2.07 -8.65 10.08
C VAL A 61 -2.60 -7.92 11.31
N GLU A 62 -2.13 -8.29 12.50
CA GLU A 62 -2.57 -7.61 13.72
C GLU A 62 -2.11 -6.15 13.75
N ALA A 63 -0.91 -5.89 13.24
CA ALA A 63 -0.42 -4.51 13.13
C ALA A 63 -1.31 -3.69 12.21
N LEU A 64 -1.74 -4.26 11.10
CA LEU A 64 -2.67 -3.59 10.17
C LEU A 64 -4.01 -3.32 10.85
N GLU A 65 -4.53 -4.28 11.59
CA GLU A 65 -5.79 -4.08 12.31
C GLU A 65 -5.67 -2.97 13.35
N GLN A 66 -4.58 -2.94 14.10
CA GLN A 66 -4.36 -1.95 15.15
C GLN A 66 -4.27 -0.53 14.61
N LEU A 67 -3.71 -0.36 13.42
CA LEU A 67 -3.63 0.98 12.83
C LEU A 67 -4.92 1.41 12.12
N GLY A 68 -5.92 0.55 12.07
CA GLY A 68 -7.20 0.89 11.47
C GLY A 68 -7.30 0.62 9.97
N ALA A 69 -6.52 -0.34 9.46
CA ALA A 69 -6.50 -0.64 8.02
C ALA A 69 -7.88 -0.95 7.46
N THR A 70 -8.77 -1.54 8.27
CA THR A 70 -10.13 -1.89 7.83
C THR A 70 -10.98 -0.67 7.50
N GLU A 71 -10.57 0.52 7.92
CA GLU A 71 -11.31 1.75 7.64
C GLU A 71 -10.91 2.40 6.32
N PHE A 72 -9.94 1.82 5.62
CA PHE A 72 -9.48 2.36 4.34
C PHE A 72 -10.11 1.60 3.18
N GLY A 73 -10.62 2.35 2.20
CA GLY A 73 -11.25 1.74 1.03
C GLY A 73 -10.26 1.26 -0.01
N THR A 74 -9.09 1.86 -0.03
CA THR A 74 -8.04 1.54 -1.00
C THR A 74 -6.72 1.30 -0.29
N ALA A 75 -5.99 0.30 -0.73
CA ALA A 75 -4.63 0.08 -0.28
C ALA A 75 -3.71 -0.05 -1.48
N VAL A 76 -2.53 0.56 -1.39
CA VAL A 76 -1.50 0.49 -2.41
C VAL A 76 -0.29 -0.22 -1.81
N VAL A 77 0.05 -1.37 -2.35
CA VAL A 77 1.19 -2.16 -1.89
C VAL A 77 2.40 -1.79 -2.73
N GLY A 78 3.24 -0.94 -2.17
CA GLY A 78 4.42 -0.41 -2.86
C GLY A 78 5.72 -1.14 -2.55
N VAL A 79 5.66 -2.22 -1.80
CA VAL A 79 6.83 -3.00 -1.43
C VAL A 79 7.21 -3.93 -2.58
N ALA A 80 8.29 -3.63 -3.27
CA ALA A 80 8.70 -4.40 -4.43
C ALA A 80 10.08 -5.05 -4.30
N THR A 81 10.82 -4.73 -3.23
CA THR A 81 12.14 -5.30 -3.00
C THR A 81 12.08 -6.72 -2.46
N SER A 82 10.93 -7.11 -1.91
CA SER A 82 10.72 -8.45 -1.38
C SER A 82 9.42 -9.01 -1.94
N LEU A 83 9.55 -10.05 -2.75
CA LEU A 83 8.39 -10.76 -3.29
C LEU A 83 7.54 -11.31 -2.15
N GLU A 84 8.19 -11.91 -1.15
CA GLU A 84 7.51 -12.50 -0.01
C GLU A 84 6.71 -11.46 0.75
N ALA A 85 7.30 -10.33 1.08
CA ALA A 85 6.59 -9.27 1.81
C ALA A 85 5.40 -8.76 1.02
N SER A 86 5.57 -8.54 -0.28
CA SER A 86 4.49 -8.07 -1.15
C SER A 86 3.30 -9.03 -1.15
N VAL A 87 3.58 -10.32 -1.25
CA VAL A 87 2.54 -11.35 -1.27
C VAL A 87 1.84 -11.44 0.08
N LEU A 88 2.59 -11.44 1.17
CA LEU A 88 2.03 -11.52 2.52
C LEU A 88 1.15 -10.31 2.82
N ILE A 89 1.63 -9.12 2.48
CA ILE A 89 0.86 -7.88 2.72
C ILE A 89 -0.43 -7.89 1.92
N THR A 90 -0.35 -8.26 0.65
CA THR A 90 -1.55 -8.33 -0.20
C THR A 90 -2.54 -9.34 0.36
N GLY A 91 -2.07 -10.50 0.79
CA GLY A 91 -2.92 -11.49 1.43
C GLY A 91 -3.59 -10.98 2.70
N ASN A 92 -2.85 -10.26 3.52
CA ASN A 92 -3.41 -9.65 4.73
C ASN A 92 -4.51 -8.65 4.40
N LEU A 93 -4.32 -7.84 3.37
CA LEU A 93 -5.33 -6.87 2.96
C LEU A 93 -6.59 -7.57 2.43
N VAL A 94 -6.42 -8.66 1.71
CA VAL A 94 -7.57 -9.46 1.25
C VAL A 94 -8.32 -10.04 2.45
N ASP A 95 -7.60 -10.56 3.43
CA ASP A 95 -8.22 -11.10 4.66
C ASP A 95 -8.97 -10.03 5.43
N LEU A 96 -8.51 -8.79 5.39
CA LEU A 96 -9.17 -7.65 6.02
C LEU A 96 -10.29 -7.07 5.14
N GLU A 97 -10.56 -7.70 4.01
CA GLU A 97 -11.63 -7.30 3.09
C GLU A 97 -11.48 -5.88 2.55
N THR A 98 -10.24 -5.47 2.26
CA THR A 98 -9.99 -4.17 1.64
C THR A 98 -10.63 -4.12 0.25
N PRO A 99 -11.52 -3.16 -0.01
CA PRO A 99 -12.28 -3.14 -1.27
C PRO A 99 -11.43 -2.99 -2.53
N GLN A 100 -10.41 -2.14 -2.49
CA GLN A 100 -9.58 -1.86 -3.65
C GLN A 100 -8.11 -2.07 -3.27
N ILE A 101 -7.45 -3.01 -3.93
CA ILE A 101 -6.04 -3.29 -3.67
C ILE A 101 -5.25 -3.07 -4.95
N TRP A 102 -4.30 -2.12 -4.89
CA TRP A 102 -3.35 -1.84 -5.94
C TRP A 102 -2.01 -2.39 -5.51
N ALA A 103 -1.34 -3.08 -6.37
CA ALA A 103 -0.03 -3.64 -6.04
C ALA A 103 0.96 -3.38 -7.15
N LYS A 104 2.19 -3.06 -6.76
CA LYS A 104 3.30 -2.91 -7.69
C LYS A 104 3.88 -4.29 -7.95
N ALA A 105 3.93 -4.69 -9.21
CA ALA A 105 4.53 -5.96 -9.60
C ALA A 105 5.87 -5.70 -10.29
N ILE A 106 6.87 -6.51 -9.96
CA ILE A 106 8.21 -6.39 -10.54
C ILE A 106 8.41 -7.31 -11.73
N SER A 107 7.47 -8.22 -11.97
CA SER A 107 7.51 -9.13 -13.09
C SER A 107 6.08 -9.60 -13.39
N ARG A 108 5.91 -10.22 -14.56
CA ARG A 108 4.60 -10.79 -14.90
C ARG A 108 4.21 -11.93 -13.98
N ALA A 109 5.19 -12.77 -13.61
CA ALA A 109 4.93 -13.85 -12.68
C ALA A 109 4.48 -13.33 -11.32
N HIS A 110 5.17 -12.30 -10.81
CA HIS A 110 4.79 -11.64 -9.57
C HIS A 110 3.36 -11.10 -9.66
N GLY A 111 3.05 -10.43 -10.78
CA GLY A 111 1.71 -9.89 -10.99
C GLY A 111 0.63 -10.96 -11.00
N ARG A 112 0.90 -12.12 -11.62
CA ARG A 112 -0.06 -13.23 -11.61
C ARG A 112 -0.33 -13.74 -10.20
N ILE A 113 0.72 -13.84 -9.39
CA ILE A 113 0.57 -14.28 -8.00
C ILE A 113 -0.29 -13.30 -7.23
N LEU A 114 0.02 -12.00 -7.33
CA LEU A 114 -0.73 -10.96 -6.63
C LEU A 114 -2.21 -10.95 -7.05
N ARG A 115 -2.47 -11.14 -8.34
CA ARG A 115 -3.84 -11.17 -8.84
C ARG A 115 -4.60 -12.38 -8.31
N ARG A 116 -3.96 -13.53 -8.25
CA ARG A 116 -4.58 -14.74 -7.71
C ARG A 116 -4.91 -14.61 -6.23
N ILE A 117 -4.09 -13.86 -5.50
CA ILE A 117 -4.33 -13.61 -4.07
C ILE A 117 -5.50 -12.66 -3.89
N GLY A 118 -5.68 -11.70 -4.79
CA GLY A 118 -6.82 -10.80 -4.74
C GLY A 118 -6.54 -9.34 -5.06
N ALA A 119 -5.35 -8.99 -5.50
CA ALA A 119 -5.09 -7.64 -5.97
C ALA A 119 -5.84 -7.43 -7.28
N GLN A 120 -6.74 -6.46 -7.31
CA GLN A 120 -7.53 -6.19 -8.51
C GLN A 120 -6.78 -5.32 -9.50
N HIS A 121 -5.90 -4.46 -9.01
CA HIS A 121 -5.18 -3.48 -9.82
C HIS A 121 -3.69 -3.70 -9.69
N LEU A 122 -3.01 -3.88 -10.80
CA LEU A 122 -1.57 -4.10 -10.81
C LEU A 122 -0.89 -2.99 -11.59
N SER A 123 0.16 -2.42 -11.01
CA SER A 123 1.05 -1.51 -11.70
C SER A 123 2.32 -2.26 -12.01
N LEU A 124 2.59 -2.46 -13.28
CA LEU A 124 3.81 -3.12 -13.74
C LEU A 124 4.84 -2.04 -14.03
N ILE A 125 5.73 -1.81 -13.07
CA ILE A 125 6.76 -0.82 -13.25
C ILE A 125 8.02 -1.53 -13.70
N HIS A 126 8.57 -1.08 -14.81
CA HIS A 126 9.79 -1.61 -15.39
C HIS A 126 9.74 -3.07 -15.74
N ILE A 127 8.70 -3.46 -16.42
CA ILE A 127 8.88 -4.63 -17.21
C ILE A 127 9.50 -4.19 -18.50
N SER A 128 10.78 -3.88 -18.44
CA SER A 128 11.54 -3.94 -19.66
C SER A 128 11.61 -5.42 -19.95
N GLU A 129 10.62 -5.90 -20.64
CA GLU A 129 10.73 -7.22 -21.15
C GLU A 129 11.64 -7.21 -22.32
N PRO A 130 12.73 -7.94 -22.23
CA PRO A 130 13.35 -8.32 -23.46
C PRO A 130 12.32 -9.14 -24.20
N THR A 131 11.90 -8.62 -25.27
CA THR A 131 11.04 -9.41 -26.13
C THR A 131 11.73 -10.67 -26.55
#